data_2665ebe3d92fafd219fbf06c2f501d86
#
_entry.id   2665ebe3d92fafd219fbf06c2f501d86
#
_cell.length_a   1.000
_cell.length_b   1.000
_cell.length_c   1.000
_cell.angle_alpha   90.00
_cell.angle_beta   90.00
_cell.angle_gamma   90.00
#
_symmetry.space_group_name_H-M   'P 1'
#
loop_
_entity.id
_entity.type
_entity.pdbx_description
1 polymer ?
#
loop_
_entity_poly.entity_id
_entity_poly.type
_entity_poly.pdbx_seq_one_letter_code
_entity_poly.pdbx_strand_id
1 'polypeptide(L)'
;MLEKNGRNILKKVNQLEKRINKELHDKIVKIHKDIKKDVEKAIKGYKKAWKGSEKEVFAEVAFCILTPQSKAKNAWQAITALVENGLLFSGEAEEIAEHLNIVRFKNNKSRYLVELRELMTEDGKLQPRKILSRQGNTFEKRAFKPNRGYKHLTQYCSRSKRAFSRTRL
;
A
#
# COMPACT_ATOMS: atom_id res chain seq x y z
N MET A 1 -50.59 4.76 -30.08
CA MET A 1 -50.56 5.19 -28.65
C MET A 1 -49.40 4.63 -27.83
N LEU A 2 -48.96 3.40 -28.08
CA LEU A 2 -47.85 2.72 -27.33
C LEU A 2 -46.49 3.38 -27.48
N GLU A 3 -46.12 3.87 -28.67
CA GLU A 3 -44.81 4.50 -28.92
C GLU A 3 -44.62 5.85 -28.21
N LYS A 4 -45.67 6.61 -27.98
CA LYS A 4 -45.60 7.89 -27.24
C LYS A 4 -45.34 7.64 -25.75
N ASN A 5 -45.89 6.56 -25.19
CA ASN A 5 -45.67 6.16 -23.80
C ASN A 5 -44.21 5.70 -23.57
N GLY A 6 -43.63 4.89 -24.49
CA GLY A 6 -42.26 4.44 -24.38
C GLY A 6 -41.23 5.58 -24.40
N ARG A 7 -41.44 6.57 -25.30
CA ARG A 7 -40.55 7.76 -25.38
C ARG A 7 -40.64 8.64 -24.11
N ASN A 8 -41.82 8.75 -23.51
CA ASN A 8 -41.98 9.49 -22.26
C ASN A 8 -41.30 8.79 -21.07
N ILE A 9 -41.38 7.47 -20.99
CA ILE A 9 -40.69 6.68 -19.95
C ILE A 9 -39.17 6.83 -20.09
N LEU A 10 -38.62 6.70 -21.30
CA LEU A 10 -37.21 6.86 -21.57
C LEU A 10 -36.68 8.25 -21.17
N LYS A 11 -37.45 9.32 -21.49
CA LYS A 11 -37.09 10.69 -21.06
C LYS A 11 -37.07 10.82 -19.55
N LYS A 12 -38.03 10.23 -18.83
CA LYS A 12 -38.07 10.24 -17.35
C LYS A 12 -36.87 9.46 -16.75
N VAL A 13 -36.52 8.30 -17.30
CA VAL A 13 -35.36 7.52 -16.86
C VAL A 13 -34.09 8.32 -17.04
N ASN A 14 -33.83 8.88 -18.22
CA ASN A 14 -32.61 9.68 -18.50
C ASN A 14 -32.55 10.94 -17.59
N GLN A 15 -33.68 11.50 -17.22
CA GLN A 15 -33.73 12.64 -16.32
C GLN A 15 -33.41 12.25 -14.87
N LEU A 16 -33.88 11.08 -14.44
CA LEU A 16 -33.54 10.50 -13.13
C LEU A 16 -32.05 10.14 -13.04
N GLU A 17 -31.50 9.49 -14.05
CA GLU A 17 -30.05 9.18 -14.11
C GLU A 17 -29.18 10.44 -13.99
N LYS A 18 -29.51 11.51 -14.73
CA LYS A 18 -28.79 12.78 -14.63
C LYS A 18 -28.87 13.38 -13.22
N ARG A 19 -30.02 13.28 -12.55
CA ARG A 19 -30.20 13.78 -11.18
C ARG A 19 -29.39 12.96 -10.17
N ILE A 20 -29.42 11.62 -10.27
CA ILE A 20 -28.66 10.72 -9.40
C ILE A 20 -27.16 10.95 -9.59
N ASN A 21 -26.69 11.07 -10.83
CA ASN A 21 -25.28 11.32 -11.13
C ASN A 21 -24.81 12.67 -10.58
N LYS A 22 -25.65 13.71 -10.65
CA LYS A 22 -25.31 15.02 -10.09
C LYS A 22 -25.25 14.96 -8.56
N GLU A 23 -26.22 14.35 -7.91
CA GLU A 23 -26.28 14.21 -6.45
C GLU A 23 -25.07 13.40 -5.92
N LEU A 24 -24.71 12.31 -6.61
CA LEU A 24 -23.55 11.50 -6.28
C LEU A 24 -22.26 12.30 -6.46
N HIS A 25 -22.14 13.04 -7.56
CA HIS A 25 -21.00 13.92 -7.82
C HIS A 25 -20.83 14.95 -6.70
N ASP A 26 -21.90 15.64 -6.32
CA ASP A 26 -21.88 16.66 -5.28
C ASP A 26 -21.48 16.07 -3.90
N LYS A 27 -21.98 14.87 -3.58
CA LYS A 27 -21.57 14.13 -2.39
C LYS A 27 -20.07 13.79 -2.41
N ILE A 28 -19.55 13.29 -3.53
CA ILE A 28 -18.12 12.97 -3.68
C ILE A 28 -17.26 14.23 -3.54
N VAL A 29 -17.65 15.35 -4.16
CA VAL A 29 -16.95 16.62 -4.07
C VAL A 29 -16.92 17.13 -2.63
N LYS A 30 -18.03 17.00 -1.90
CA LYS A 30 -18.09 17.38 -0.48
C LYS A 30 -17.14 16.52 0.34
N ILE A 31 -17.23 15.20 0.25
CA ILE A 31 -16.33 14.27 0.96
C ILE A 31 -14.87 14.58 0.62
N HIS A 32 -14.55 14.81 -0.67
CA HIS A 32 -13.19 15.17 -1.08
C HIS A 32 -12.68 16.45 -0.41
N LYS A 33 -13.53 17.48 -0.30
CA LYS A 33 -13.17 18.72 0.42
C LYS A 33 -12.89 18.47 1.90
N ASP A 34 -13.72 17.63 2.54
CA ASP A 34 -13.60 17.33 3.97
C ASP A 34 -12.31 16.57 4.29
N ILE A 35 -11.94 15.59 3.45
CA ILE A 35 -10.74 14.76 3.67
C ILE A 35 -9.46 15.30 3.03
N LYS A 36 -9.55 16.35 2.22
CA LYS A 36 -8.41 16.89 1.44
C LYS A 36 -7.20 17.20 2.32
N LYS A 37 -7.42 17.85 3.46
CA LYS A 37 -6.34 18.21 4.41
C LYS A 37 -5.64 16.97 4.97
N ASP A 38 -6.40 15.92 5.30
CA ASP A 38 -5.84 14.68 5.84
C ASP A 38 -5.04 13.92 4.79
N VAL A 39 -5.54 13.90 3.53
CA VAL A 39 -4.83 13.32 2.39
C VAL A 39 -3.52 14.07 2.12
N GLU A 40 -3.53 15.41 2.11
CA GLU A 40 -2.33 16.23 1.93
C GLU A 40 -1.32 16.00 3.07
N LYS A 41 -1.78 15.88 4.31
CA LYS A 41 -0.95 15.57 5.48
C LYS A 41 -0.30 14.19 5.34
N ALA A 42 -1.07 13.18 4.93
CA ALA A 42 -0.56 11.83 4.68
C ALA A 42 0.50 11.83 3.57
N ILE A 43 0.24 12.52 2.44
CA ILE A 43 1.20 12.63 1.33
C ILE A 43 2.50 13.31 1.79
N LYS A 44 2.41 14.37 2.59
CA LYS A 44 3.59 15.02 3.17
C LYS A 44 4.37 14.07 4.09
N GLY A 45 3.68 13.26 4.88
CA GLY A 45 4.28 12.21 5.73
C GLY A 45 5.07 11.20 4.91
N TYR A 46 4.50 10.65 3.84
CA TYR A 46 5.19 9.71 2.94
C TYR A 46 6.41 10.32 2.25
N LYS A 47 6.31 11.59 1.81
CA LYS A 47 7.45 12.31 1.22
C LYS A 47 8.58 12.52 2.24
N LYS A 48 8.24 12.76 3.51
CA LYS A 48 9.21 12.88 4.60
C LYS A 48 9.89 11.52 4.88
N ALA A 49 9.11 10.45 5.01
CA ALA A 49 9.63 9.10 5.23
C ALA A 49 10.59 8.67 4.10
N TRP A 50 10.26 8.98 2.83
CA TRP A 50 11.17 8.71 1.70
C TRP A 50 12.51 9.43 1.79
N LYS A 51 12.55 10.62 2.39
CA LYS A 51 13.79 11.40 2.61
C LYS A 51 14.52 11.02 3.90
N GLY A 52 13.93 10.19 4.74
CA GLY A 52 14.47 9.73 6.00
C GLY A 52 15.66 8.76 5.84
N SER A 53 15.98 8.05 6.89
CA SER A 53 17.03 7.02 6.89
C SER A 53 16.63 5.80 6.04
N GLU A 54 17.61 4.98 5.63
CA GLU A 54 17.30 3.71 4.94
C GLU A 54 16.46 2.77 5.82
N LYS A 55 16.64 2.81 7.13
CA LYS A 55 15.83 2.05 8.10
C LYS A 55 14.36 2.48 8.10
N GLU A 56 14.09 3.79 8.02
CA GLU A 56 12.72 4.31 7.93
C GLU A 56 12.06 3.92 6.61
N VAL A 57 12.78 4.03 5.49
CA VAL A 57 12.25 3.58 4.19
C VAL A 57 11.97 2.07 4.20
N PHE A 58 12.85 1.28 4.81
CA PHE A 58 12.65 -0.17 4.95
C PHE A 58 11.41 -0.49 5.81
N ALA A 59 11.21 0.20 6.93
CA ALA A 59 10.05 0.02 7.79
C ALA A 59 8.73 0.31 7.06
N GLU A 60 8.67 1.34 6.21
CA GLU A 60 7.52 1.63 5.36
C GLU A 60 7.23 0.50 4.35
N VAL A 61 8.27 -0.09 3.75
CA VAL A 61 8.10 -1.24 2.84
C VAL A 61 7.64 -2.48 3.61
N ALA A 62 8.21 -2.73 4.78
CA ALA A 62 7.84 -3.83 5.66
C ALA A 62 6.38 -3.70 6.14
N PHE A 63 5.93 -2.48 6.45
CA PHE A 63 4.52 -2.19 6.77
C PHE A 63 3.58 -2.64 5.64
N CYS A 64 3.94 -2.41 4.38
CA CYS A 64 3.13 -2.85 3.24
C CYS A 64 2.98 -4.38 3.16
N ILE A 65 3.95 -5.16 3.69
CA ILE A 65 3.87 -6.63 3.77
C ILE A 65 2.91 -7.06 4.88
N LEU A 66 2.86 -6.33 5.99
CA LEU A 66 2.02 -6.69 7.12
C LEU A 66 0.54 -6.32 6.93
N THR A 67 0.21 -5.35 6.08
CA THR A 67 -1.16 -4.87 5.87
C THR A 67 -2.12 -5.87 5.20
N PRO A 68 -1.74 -6.78 4.28
CA PRO A 68 -2.68 -7.70 3.67
C PRO A 68 -3.46 -8.51 4.71
N GLN A 69 -4.79 -8.47 4.61
CA GLN A 69 -5.73 -9.16 5.51
C GLN A 69 -5.55 -8.83 7.02
N SER A 70 -4.90 -7.73 7.33
CA SER A 70 -4.74 -7.21 8.69
C SER A 70 -5.19 -5.76 8.76
N LYS A 71 -5.64 -5.31 9.94
CA LYS A 71 -5.95 -3.90 10.15
C LYS A 71 -4.65 -3.09 10.08
N ALA A 72 -4.66 -1.98 9.33
CA ALA A 72 -3.48 -1.12 9.18
C ALA A 72 -2.91 -0.66 10.53
N LYS A 73 -3.79 -0.36 11.51
CA LYS A 73 -3.38 0.00 12.87
C LYS A 73 -2.55 -1.11 13.53
N ASN A 74 -2.98 -2.37 13.41
CA ASN A 74 -2.27 -3.52 13.97
C ASN A 74 -0.92 -3.74 13.27
N ALA A 75 -0.91 -3.61 11.94
CA ALA A 75 0.33 -3.72 11.15
C ALA A 75 1.34 -2.64 11.57
N TRP A 76 0.86 -1.40 11.79
CA TRP A 76 1.71 -0.31 12.24
C TRP A 76 2.28 -0.55 13.64
N GLN A 77 1.43 -0.97 14.60
CA GLN A 77 1.89 -1.33 15.95
C GLN A 77 2.95 -2.44 15.92
N ALA A 78 2.75 -3.46 15.10
CA ALA A 78 3.72 -4.55 14.94
C ALA A 78 5.07 -4.05 14.38
N ILE A 79 5.05 -3.22 13.34
CA ILE A 79 6.28 -2.63 12.77
C ILE A 79 6.98 -1.75 13.80
N THR A 80 6.26 -0.92 14.53
CA THR A 80 6.85 -0.05 15.56
C THR A 80 7.56 -0.89 16.62
N ALA A 81 6.92 -1.94 17.15
CA ALA A 81 7.54 -2.84 18.12
C ALA A 81 8.79 -3.55 17.56
N LEU A 82 8.75 -4.02 16.29
CA LEU A 82 9.90 -4.65 15.64
C LEU A 82 11.05 -3.68 15.40
N VAL A 83 10.78 -2.41 15.15
CA VAL A 83 11.80 -1.36 15.00
C VAL A 83 12.43 -1.04 16.35
N GLU A 84 11.62 -0.86 17.40
CA GLU A 84 12.07 -0.52 18.77
C GLU A 84 12.97 -1.63 19.33
N ASN A 85 12.62 -2.89 19.10
CA ASN A 85 13.41 -4.04 19.55
C ASN A 85 14.57 -4.39 18.60
N GLY A 86 14.72 -3.70 17.48
CA GLY A 86 15.74 -3.97 16.47
C GLY A 86 15.49 -5.22 15.62
N LEU A 87 14.49 -6.04 15.95
CA LEU A 87 14.22 -7.33 15.29
C LEU A 87 13.86 -7.18 13.82
N LEU A 88 13.30 -6.05 13.39
CA LEU A 88 13.04 -5.79 11.99
C LEU A 88 14.31 -5.84 11.12
N PHE A 89 15.47 -5.50 11.70
CA PHE A 89 16.72 -5.34 10.98
C PHE A 89 17.68 -6.53 11.15
N SER A 90 17.52 -7.32 12.21
CA SER A 90 18.44 -8.41 12.54
C SER A 90 17.79 -9.69 13.05
N GLY A 91 16.47 -9.66 13.41
CA GLY A 91 15.79 -10.82 13.98
C GLY A 91 15.55 -11.94 12.96
N GLU A 92 15.50 -13.16 13.46
CA GLU A 92 15.11 -14.34 12.71
C GLU A 92 13.58 -14.44 12.57
N ALA A 93 13.09 -15.27 11.64
CA ALA A 93 11.68 -15.35 11.32
C ALA A 93 10.81 -15.78 12.52
N GLU A 94 11.35 -16.65 13.37
CA GLU A 94 10.70 -17.16 14.58
C GLU A 94 10.53 -16.04 15.61
N GLU A 95 11.59 -15.28 15.88
CA GLU A 95 11.58 -14.14 16.80
C GLU A 95 10.60 -13.06 16.34
N ILE A 96 10.65 -12.72 15.06
CA ILE A 96 9.72 -11.76 14.45
C ILE A 96 8.27 -12.25 14.59
N ALA A 97 8.00 -13.55 14.40
CA ALA A 97 6.65 -14.11 14.47
C ALA A 97 6.02 -13.94 15.87
N GLU A 98 6.81 -13.98 16.94
CA GLU A 98 6.34 -13.76 18.31
C GLU A 98 5.75 -12.36 18.52
N HIS A 99 6.30 -11.37 17.82
CA HIS A 99 5.82 -9.98 17.87
C HIS A 99 4.69 -9.68 16.89
N LEU A 100 4.32 -10.63 16.01
CA LEU A 100 3.26 -10.48 15.01
C LEU A 100 1.91 -11.06 15.43
N ASN A 101 1.65 -11.32 16.71
CA ASN A 101 0.42 -11.96 17.20
C ASN A 101 -0.86 -11.19 16.83
N ILE A 102 -0.79 -9.87 16.69
CA ILE A 102 -1.90 -8.99 16.29
C ILE A 102 -2.13 -8.93 14.77
N VAL A 103 -1.28 -9.62 13.99
CA VAL A 103 -1.31 -9.62 12.52
C VAL A 103 -1.67 -11.02 12.02
N ARG A 104 -2.55 -11.13 11.01
CA ARG A 104 -2.88 -12.43 10.40
C ARG A 104 -1.71 -13.02 9.63
N PHE A 105 -1.59 -14.35 9.67
CA PHE A 105 -0.53 -15.11 8.98
C PHE A 105 0.88 -14.76 9.44
N LYS A 106 1.06 -14.59 10.73
CA LYS A 106 2.31 -14.18 11.37
C LYS A 106 3.54 -14.97 10.89
N ASN A 107 3.45 -16.30 10.81
CA ASN A 107 4.56 -17.16 10.41
C ASN A 107 5.00 -16.96 8.95
N ASN A 108 4.05 -16.72 8.05
CA ASN A 108 4.41 -16.42 6.65
C ASN A 108 4.95 -15.00 6.52
N LYS A 109 4.34 -14.05 7.23
CA LYS A 109 4.75 -12.64 7.17
C LYS A 109 6.12 -12.42 7.80
N SER A 110 6.46 -13.12 8.88
CA SER A 110 7.80 -13.06 9.47
C SER A 110 8.87 -13.51 8.48
N ARG A 111 8.66 -14.64 7.78
CA ARG A 111 9.57 -15.09 6.72
C ARG A 111 9.69 -14.07 5.59
N TYR A 112 8.56 -13.47 5.17
CA TYR A 112 8.59 -12.44 4.12
C TYR A 112 9.36 -11.19 4.56
N LEU A 113 9.36 -10.83 5.85
CA LEU A 113 10.16 -9.71 6.35
C LEU A 113 11.66 -10.01 6.30
N VAL A 114 12.06 -11.24 6.65
CA VAL A 114 13.47 -11.68 6.53
C VAL A 114 13.91 -11.67 5.06
N GLU A 115 13.14 -12.30 4.17
CA GLU A 115 13.40 -12.31 2.74
C GLU A 115 13.43 -10.88 2.14
N LEU A 116 12.54 -9.99 2.59
CA LEU A 116 12.55 -8.59 2.18
C LEU A 116 13.84 -7.90 2.61
N ARG A 117 14.31 -8.17 3.82
CA ARG A 117 15.55 -7.60 4.35
C ARG A 117 16.75 -8.04 3.50
N GLU A 118 16.84 -9.32 3.16
CA GLU A 118 17.86 -9.84 2.27
C GLU A 118 17.83 -9.18 0.89
N LEU A 119 16.64 -9.06 0.30
CA LEU A 119 16.43 -8.39 -1.00
C LEU A 119 16.79 -6.90 -0.99
N MET A 120 16.65 -6.24 0.17
CA MET A 120 16.93 -4.81 0.33
C MET A 120 18.34 -4.53 0.87
N THR A 121 19.15 -5.59 1.04
CA THR A 121 20.55 -5.50 1.47
C THR A 121 21.47 -5.72 0.27
N GLU A 122 22.40 -4.82 0.03
CA GLU A 122 23.46 -4.90 -1.00
C GLU A 122 24.78 -4.55 -0.34
N ASP A 123 25.80 -5.36 -0.58
CA ASP A 123 27.14 -5.21 0.02
C ASP A 123 27.12 -5.13 1.57
N GLY A 124 26.25 -5.93 2.20
CA GLY A 124 26.08 -5.97 3.66
C GLY A 124 25.38 -4.74 4.25
N LYS A 125 24.89 -3.82 3.42
CA LYS A 125 24.19 -2.60 3.85
C LYS A 125 22.73 -2.59 3.38
N LEU A 126 21.83 -2.23 4.29
CA LEU A 126 20.42 -2.03 3.96
C LEU A 126 20.27 -0.78 3.08
N GLN A 127 19.85 -0.95 1.82
CA GLN A 127 19.75 0.11 0.81
C GLN A 127 18.41 0.09 0.05
N PRO A 128 17.26 0.12 0.75
CA PRO A 128 15.94 0.01 0.10
C PRO A 128 15.71 1.11 -0.93
N ARG A 129 16.14 2.33 -0.67
CA ARG A 129 15.98 3.47 -1.58
C ARG A 129 16.71 3.27 -2.90
N LYS A 130 17.97 2.82 -2.84
CA LYS A 130 18.78 2.52 -4.02
C LYS A 130 18.12 1.41 -4.86
N ILE A 131 17.68 0.35 -4.19
CA ILE A 131 17.05 -0.81 -4.83
C ILE A 131 15.70 -0.44 -5.43
N LEU A 132 14.86 0.30 -4.72
CA LEU A 132 13.57 0.78 -5.22
C LEU A 132 13.71 1.80 -6.37
N SER A 133 14.75 2.63 -6.37
CA SER A 133 14.99 3.63 -7.42
C SER A 133 15.50 3.01 -8.73
N ARG A 134 16.31 1.96 -8.67
CA ARG A 134 16.84 1.24 -9.85
C ARG A 134 15.75 0.57 -10.70
N GLN A 135 14.51 0.51 -10.22
CA GLN A 135 13.54 -0.40 -10.75
C GLN A 135 12.37 0.24 -11.48
N GLY A 136 12.58 0.46 -12.76
CA GLY A 136 11.51 0.43 -13.74
C GLY A 136 10.94 -0.99 -13.97
N ASN A 137 11.74 -1.96 -14.37
CA ASN A 137 11.27 -3.28 -14.84
C ASN A 137 11.97 -4.51 -14.21
N THR A 138 13.03 -4.32 -13.44
CA THR A 138 13.93 -5.43 -13.06
C THR A 138 13.61 -6.04 -11.70
N PHE A 139 12.94 -5.32 -10.83
CA PHE A 139 12.54 -5.82 -9.50
C PHE A 139 11.42 -6.84 -9.59
N GLU A 140 10.42 -6.59 -10.42
CA GLU A 140 9.37 -7.57 -10.67
C GLU A 140 9.95 -8.90 -11.17
N LYS A 141 11.02 -8.86 -11.97
CA LYS A 141 11.66 -10.05 -12.54
C LYS A 141 12.63 -10.76 -11.60
N ARG A 142 13.30 -10.07 -10.68
CA ARG A 142 14.30 -10.64 -9.75
C ARG A 142 13.72 -11.05 -8.40
N ALA A 143 12.85 -10.22 -7.82
CA ALA A 143 12.23 -10.49 -6.54
C ALA A 143 11.18 -11.61 -6.63
N PHE A 144 10.74 -11.94 -7.84
CA PHE A 144 9.60 -12.81 -8.06
C PHE A 144 9.88 -13.91 -9.07
N LYS A 145 10.82 -14.79 -8.76
CA LYS A 145 10.67 -16.17 -9.24
C LYS A 145 9.36 -16.69 -8.63
N PRO A 146 8.42 -17.21 -9.44
CA PRO A 146 7.07 -17.49 -8.99
C PRO A 146 7.02 -18.70 -8.07
N ASN A 147 7.40 -18.53 -6.84
CA ASN A 147 6.97 -19.42 -5.78
C ASN A 147 5.59 -18.92 -5.32
N ARG A 148 4.62 -19.80 -5.19
CA ARG A 148 3.15 -19.51 -5.14
C ARG A 148 2.69 -18.46 -4.11
N GLY A 149 3.54 -17.98 -3.20
CA GLY A 149 3.22 -16.97 -2.18
C GLY A 149 3.41 -15.52 -2.60
N TYR A 150 4.19 -15.23 -3.64
CA TYR A 150 4.66 -13.88 -3.96
C TYR A 150 3.76 -13.04 -4.90
N LYS A 151 2.68 -13.60 -5.45
CA LYS A 151 1.75 -12.83 -6.30
C LYS A 151 1.18 -11.59 -5.61
N HIS A 152 1.08 -11.60 -4.28
CA HIS A 152 0.59 -10.46 -3.50
C HIS A 152 1.63 -9.34 -3.32
N LEU A 153 2.90 -9.67 -3.16
CA LEU A 153 3.98 -8.68 -3.00
C LEU A 153 4.18 -7.79 -4.24
N THR A 154 4.11 -8.39 -5.46
CA THR A 154 4.19 -7.63 -6.71
C THR A 154 3.07 -6.61 -6.84
N GLN A 155 1.86 -6.99 -6.45
CA GLN A 155 0.69 -6.12 -6.55
C GLN A 155 0.80 -4.92 -5.58
N TYR A 156 1.41 -5.10 -4.41
CA TYR A 156 1.58 -4.04 -3.41
C TYR A 156 2.75 -3.12 -3.73
N CYS A 157 3.91 -3.65 -4.14
CA CYS A 157 5.03 -2.84 -4.60
C CYS A 157 4.67 -2.02 -5.85
N SER A 158 3.90 -2.57 -6.78
CA SER A 158 3.43 -1.84 -7.97
C SER A 158 2.39 -0.76 -7.62
N ARG A 159 1.60 -0.93 -6.56
CA ARG A 159 0.69 0.10 -6.03
C ARG A 159 1.44 1.22 -5.32
N SER A 160 2.43 0.88 -4.49
CA SER A 160 3.32 1.87 -3.84
C SER A 160 4.07 2.70 -4.87
N LYS A 161 4.60 2.08 -5.93
CA LYS A 161 5.25 2.80 -7.04
C LYS A 161 4.32 3.78 -7.74
N ARG A 162 3.06 3.41 -8.00
CA ARG A 162 2.07 4.31 -8.60
C ARG A 162 1.72 5.49 -7.71
N ALA A 163 1.69 5.29 -6.40
CA ALA A 163 1.51 6.39 -5.45
C ALA A 163 2.72 7.33 -5.44
N PHE A 164 3.97 6.79 -5.48
CA PHE A 164 5.19 7.59 -5.51
C PHE A 164 5.49 8.23 -6.87
N SER A 165 5.18 7.59 -8.00
CA SER A 165 5.43 8.15 -9.34
C SER A 165 4.44 9.25 -9.74
N ARG A 166 3.21 9.22 -9.24
CA ARG A 166 2.20 10.27 -9.46
C ARG A 166 2.45 11.57 -8.68
N THR A 167 3.43 11.59 -7.78
CA THR A 167 3.81 12.80 -7.04
C THR A 167 5.01 13.54 -7.66
N ARG A 168 5.38 13.20 -8.91
CA ARG A 168 6.41 13.90 -9.72
C ARG A 168 5.78 14.85 -10.74
N LEU A 169 4.71 15.55 -10.38
CA LEU A 169 4.22 16.74 -11.09
C LEU A 169 4.16 17.90 -10.12
#